data_74e1e3f3c604b9fa2c01a724cc9de95b
#
_entry.id   74e1e3f3c604b9fa2c01a724cc9de95b
#
_cell.length_a   1.000
_cell.length_b   1.000
_cell.length_c   1.000
_cell.angle_alpha   90.00
_cell.angle_beta   90.00
_cell.angle_gamma   90.00
#
_symmetry.space_group_name_H-M   'P 1'
#
loop_
_entity.id
_entity.type
_entity.pdbx_description
1 polymer ?
#
loop_
_entity_poly.entity_id
_entity_poly.type
_entity_poly.pdbx_seq_one_letter_code
_entity_poly.pdbx_strand_id
1 'polypeptide(L)'
;MKTLIRQALTAGCLATALSLLSANAYAVDVEAAKALAKQNNCLKCHAVDKDKDGPSYKSVAAKYKGNANAEARLIEHITSGEKAKFPDGHEEEHKIVKTSPPKDMAQVKNLVGWILSQ
;
A
#
# COMPACT_ATOMS: atom_id res chain seq x y z
N MET A 1 -59.21 -47.80 -17.38
CA MET A 1 -58.74 -46.54 -17.99
C MET A 1 -57.55 -46.02 -17.19
N LYS A 2 -56.37 -46.01 -17.78
CA LYS A 2 -55.12 -45.67 -17.09
C LYS A 2 -54.76 -44.21 -17.40
N THR A 3 -54.84 -43.37 -16.38
CA THR A 3 -54.49 -41.97 -16.50
C THR A 3 -52.97 -41.81 -16.12
N LEU A 4 -52.15 -41.52 -17.11
CA LEU A 4 -50.74 -41.27 -16.91
C LEU A 4 -50.52 -39.81 -16.48
N ILE A 5 -50.12 -39.62 -15.25
CA ILE A 5 -49.67 -38.30 -14.75
C ILE A 5 -48.25 -38.12 -15.17
N ARG A 6 -47.99 -37.19 -16.09
CA ARG A 6 -46.66 -36.73 -16.44
C ARG A 6 -46.19 -35.70 -15.42
N GLN A 7 -45.22 -36.08 -14.60
CA GLN A 7 -44.50 -35.13 -13.75
C GLN A 7 -43.46 -34.42 -14.61
N ALA A 8 -43.59 -33.11 -14.75
CA ALA A 8 -42.59 -32.24 -15.34
C ALA A 8 -41.59 -31.88 -14.26
N LEU A 9 -40.35 -32.36 -14.39
CA LEU A 9 -39.24 -31.90 -13.59
C LEU A 9 -38.77 -30.54 -14.15
N THR A 10 -39.02 -29.48 -13.42
CA THR A 10 -38.41 -28.19 -13.67
C THR A 10 -37.05 -28.17 -13.00
N ALA A 11 -35.98 -28.32 -13.79
CA ALA A 11 -34.63 -28.12 -13.34
C ALA A 11 -34.40 -26.62 -13.17
N GLY A 12 -34.37 -26.16 -11.93
CA GLY A 12 -33.96 -24.77 -11.58
C GLY A 12 -32.44 -24.62 -11.70
N CYS A 13 -31.99 -23.93 -12.73
CA CYS A 13 -30.61 -23.46 -12.79
C CYS A 13 -30.40 -22.32 -11.77
N LEU A 14 -29.83 -22.62 -10.62
CA LEU A 14 -29.25 -21.59 -9.77
C LEU A 14 -27.99 -21.06 -10.45
N ALA A 15 -28.09 -19.94 -11.13
CA ALA A 15 -26.97 -19.17 -11.57
C ALA A 15 -26.36 -18.43 -10.35
N THR A 16 -25.31 -18.99 -9.75
CA THR A 16 -24.51 -18.31 -8.76
C THR A 16 -23.69 -17.25 -9.49
N ALA A 17 -24.14 -15.99 -9.40
CA ALA A 17 -23.37 -14.85 -9.85
C ALA A 17 -22.15 -14.70 -8.92
N LEU A 18 -20.99 -15.17 -9.39
CA LEU A 18 -19.71 -14.92 -8.74
C LEU A 18 -19.37 -13.46 -9.00
N SER A 19 -19.69 -12.58 -8.03
CA SER A 19 -19.27 -11.18 -8.05
C SER A 19 -17.75 -11.15 -7.88
N LEU A 20 -17.02 -11.03 -8.99
CA LEU A 20 -15.61 -10.70 -8.98
C LEU A 20 -15.48 -9.27 -8.44
N LEU A 21 -15.18 -9.13 -7.16
CA LEU A 21 -14.67 -7.88 -6.63
C LEU A 21 -13.31 -7.67 -7.30
N SER A 22 -13.32 -6.86 -8.35
CA SER A 22 -12.10 -6.33 -8.93
C SER A 22 -11.47 -5.42 -7.87
N ALA A 23 -10.55 -5.96 -7.08
CA ALA A 23 -9.64 -5.14 -6.31
C ALA A 23 -8.85 -4.32 -7.33
N ASN A 24 -9.11 -3.01 -7.39
CA ASN A 24 -8.29 -2.09 -8.15
C ASN A 24 -6.89 -2.11 -7.54
N ALA A 25 -6.02 -3.01 -8.01
CA ALA A 25 -4.61 -2.96 -7.72
C ALA A 25 -4.07 -1.68 -8.36
N TYR A 26 -3.81 -0.66 -7.56
CA TYR A 26 -3.20 0.57 -8.03
C TYR A 26 -1.78 0.23 -8.47
N ALA A 27 -1.52 0.36 -9.78
CA ALA A 27 -0.17 0.16 -10.31
C ALA A 27 0.72 1.30 -9.80
N VAL A 28 1.84 0.96 -9.15
CA VAL A 28 2.80 1.95 -8.64
C VAL A 28 3.54 2.58 -9.81
N ASP A 29 3.51 3.91 -9.88
CA ASP A 29 4.40 4.69 -10.75
C ASP A 29 5.74 4.88 -10.04
N VAL A 30 6.69 4.04 -10.41
CA VAL A 30 8.02 3.97 -9.77
C VAL A 30 8.80 5.26 -9.99
N GLU A 31 8.75 5.84 -11.17
CA GLU A 31 9.51 7.06 -11.47
C GLU A 31 8.94 8.28 -10.73
N ALA A 32 7.61 8.39 -10.65
CA ALA A 32 6.97 9.44 -9.84
C ALA A 32 7.29 9.27 -8.35
N ALA A 33 7.30 8.04 -7.84
CA ALA A 33 7.65 7.75 -6.45
C ALA A 33 9.10 8.14 -6.13
N LYS A 34 10.04 7.75 -6.99
CA LYS A 34 11.46 8.12 -6.86
C LYS A 34 11.67 9.64 -6.91
N ALA A 35 10.96 10.32 -7.82
CA ALA A 35 11.02 11.78 -7.93
C ALA A 35 10.52 12.45 -6.64
N LEU A 36 9.41 12.00 -6.09
CA LEU A 36 8.87 12.52 -4.84
C LEU A 36 9.82 12.27 -3.66
N ALA A 37 10.40 11.08 -3.56
CA ALA A 37 11.41 10.76 -2.54
C ALA A 37 12.64 11.69 -2.63
N LYS A 38 13.11 11.95 -3.86
CA LYS A 38 14.22 12.86 -4.11
C LYS A 38 13.88 14.30 -3.72
N GLN A 39 12.70 14.80 -4.12
CA GLN A 39 12.24 16.15 -3.78
C GLN A 39 12.15 16.38 -2.26
N ASN A 40 11.79 15.35 -1.51
CA ASN A 40 11.67 15.40 -0.07
C ASN A 40 12.96 15.01 0.67
N ASN A 41 14.06 14.80 -0.03
CA ASN A 41 15.36 14.38 0.54
C ASN A 41 15.28 13.09 1.36
N CYS A 42 14.38 12.19 1.07
CA CYS A 42 14.22 10.93 1.81
C CYS A 42 15.51 10.10 1.80
N LEU A 43 16.25 10.13 0.69
CA LEU A 43 17.47 9.33 0.49
C LEU A 43 18.70 9.90 1.21
N LYS A 44 18.57 10.99 1.96
CA LYS A 44 19.62 11.42 2.91
C LYS A 44 19.70 10.46 4.10
N CYS A 45 18.55 10.02 4.61
CA CYS A 45 18.44 9.14 5.78
C CYS A 45 18.09 7.68 5.42
N HIS A 46 17.52 7.44 4.25
CA HIS A 46 17.16 6.12 3.76
C HIS A 46 17.95 5.73 2.51
N ALA A 47 18.01 4.45 2.23
CA ALA A 47 18.39 3.90 0.93
C ALA A 47 17.45 2.75 0.58
N VAL A 48 17.48 2.29 -0.67
CA VAL A 48 16.65 1.14 -1.07
C VAL A 48 17.16 -0.14 -0.42
N ASP A 49 18.48 -0.37 -0.47
CA ASP A 49 19.11 -1.66 -0.17
C ASP A 49 19.83 -1.74 1.17
N LYS A 50 20.14 -0.63 1.81
CA LYS A 50 20.92 -0.60 3.05
C LYS A 50 20.36 0.38 4.05
N ASP A 51 20.47 0.03 5.33
CA ASP A 51 20.14 0.91 6.44
C ASP A 51 21.16 2.04 6.55
N LYS A 52 20.67 3.21 6.92
CA LYS A 52 21.45 4.42 7.20
C LYS A 52 20.97 4.98 8.54
N ASP A 53 20.69 6.27 8.63
CA ASP A 53 20.04 6.87 9.80
C ASP A 53 18.61 6.34 9.96
N GLY A 54 17.95 6.05 8.84
CA GLY A 54 16.69 5.33 8.78
C GLY A 54 16.84 3.94 8.16
N PRO A 55 15.85 3.05 8.32
CA PRO A 55 15.85 1.73 7.71
C PRO A 55 15.83 1.79 6.19
N SER A 56 16.42 0.78 5.53
CA SER A 56 16.29 0.62 4.09
C SER A 56 14.84 0.37 3.70
N TYR A 57 14.48 0.73 2.49
CA TYR A 57 13.11 0.45 2.01
C TYR A 57 12.83 -1.05 1.91
N LYS A 58 13.85 -1.87 1.61
CA LYS A 58 13.73 -3.34 1.68
C LYS A 58 13.43 -3.83 3.10
N SER A 59 14.09 -3.27 4.11
CA SER A 59 13.82 -3.60 5.51
C SER A 59 12.39 -3.20 5.91
N VAL A 60 11.92 -2.04 5.46
CA VAL A 60 10.54 -1.59 5.69
C VAL A 60 9.54 -2.53 5.02
N ALA A 61 9.74 -2.87 3.75
CA ALA A 61 8.87 -3.79 3.02
C ALA A 61 8.81 -5.17 3.70
N ALA A 62 9.96 -5.70 4.12
CA ALA A 62 10.03 -6.98 4.84
C ALA A 62 9.28 -6.93 6.17
N LYS A 63 9.45 -5.85 6.95
CA LYS A 63 8.76 -5.65 8.24
C LYS A 63 7.24 -5.66 8.09
N TYR A 64 6.73 -5.06 7.04
CA TYR A 64 5.29 -4.91 6.82
C TYR A 64 4.67 -5.98 5.92
N LYS A 65 5.45 -6.97 5.49
CA LYS A 65 4.96 -8.05 4.62
C LYS A 65 3.74 -8.76 5.24
N GLY A 66 2.64 -8.80 4.49
CA GLY A 66 1.40 -9.43 4.94
C GLY A 66 0.59 -8.61 5.96
N ASN A 67 1.01 -7.40 6.30
CA ASN A 67 0.27 -6.53 7.20
C ASN A 67 -0.75 -5.68 6.42
N ALA A 68 -2.04 -5.92 6.65
CA ALA A 68 -3.11 -5.18 5.98
C ALA A 68 -3.12 -3.67 6.28
N ASN A 69 -2.51 -3.24 7.40
CA ASN A 69 -2.43 -1.84 7.81
C ASN A 69 -1.14 -1.14 7.38
N ALA A 70 -0.26 -1.81 6.64
CA ALA A 70 1.05 -1.28 6.27
C ALA A 70 0.97 0.08 5.56
N GLU A 71 0.11 0.20 4.55
CA GLU A 71 -0.06 1.45 3.81
C GLU A 71 -0.49 2.59 4.73
N ALA A 72 -1.56 2.40 5.50
CA ALA A 72 -2.08 3.41 6.41
C ALA A 72 -1.04 3.84 7.45
N ARG A 73 -0.31 2.89 8.02
CA ARG A 73 0.73 3.16 9.02
C ARG A 73 1.90 3.95 8.44
N LEU A 74 2.35 3.63 7.23
CA LEU A 74 3.43 4.37 6.59
C LEU A 74 2.99 5.76 6.13
N ILE A 75 1.75 5.91 5.65
CA ILE A 75 1.19 7.23 5.34
C ILE A 75 1.20 8.11 6.60
N GLU A 76 0.72 7.61 7.73
CA GLU A 76 0.77 8.32 9.00
C GLU A 76 2.19 8.72 9.37
N HIS A 77 3.14 7.79 9.27
CA HIS A 77 4.55 8.03 9.60
C HIS A 77 5.16 9.18 8.82
N ILE A 78 4.91 9.26 7.51
CA ILE A 78 5.52 10.27 6.64
C ILE A 78 4.72 11.57 6.53
N THR A 79 3.54 11.64 7.12
CA THR A 79 2.66 12.82 7.03
C THR A 79 2.37 13.50 8.37
N SER A 80 2.63 12.84 9.49
CA SER A 80 2.29 13.36 10.82
C SER A 80 3.40 14.13 11.52
N GLY A 81 4.66 13.91 11.12
CA GLY A 81 5.81 14.43 11.86
C GLY A 81 6.07 13.68 13.18
N GLU A 82 5.54 12.47 13.33
CA GLU A 82 5.82 11.64 14.50
C GLU A 82 7.33 11.42 14.70
N LYS A 83 7.74 11.16 15.92
CA LYS A 83 9.15 10.91 16.22
C LYS A 83 9.64 9.62 15.60
N ALA A 84 10.82 9.69 15.01
CA ALA A 84 11.59 8.56 14.50
C ALA A 84 12.80 8.33 15.40
N LYS A 85 13.08 7.06 15.71
CA LYS A 85 14.23 6.67 16.51
C LYS A 85 15.42 6.36 15.60
N PHE A 86 16.54 6.97 15.90
CA PHE A 86 17.80 6.78 15.19
C PHE A 86 18.60 5.61 15.77
N PRO A 87 19.61 5.08 15.01
CA PRO A 87 20.41 3.93 15.47
C PRO A 87 21.16 4.14 16.81
N ASP A 88 21.55 5.37 17.12
CA ASP A 88 22.19 5.74 18.38
C ASP A 88 21.22 5.92 19.56
N GLY A 89 19.91 5.78 19.30
CA GLY A 89 18.85 5.84 20.28
C GLY A 89 18.19 7.21 20.46
N HIS A 90 18.74 8.29 19.88
CA HIS A 90 18.05 9.58 19.93
C HIS A 90 16.81 9.59 19.03
N GLU A 91 15.93 10.54 19.26
CA GLU A 91 14.68 10.70 18.51
C GLU A 91 14.57 12.10 17.93
N GLU A 92 14.13 12.18 16.68
CA GLU A 92 13.79 13.44 16.01
C GLU A 92 12.42 13.33 15.35
N GLU A 93 11.79 14.47 15.09
CA GLU A 93 10.58 14.49 14.26
C GLU A 93 10.90 14.03 12.84
N HIS A 94 10.14 13.04 12.36
CA HIS A 94 10.25 12.60 10.97
C HIS A 94 9.78 13.71 10.04
N LYS A 95 10.51 13.93 8.95
CA LYS A 95 10.11 14.92 7.95
C LYS A 95 8.75 14.61 7.37
N ILE A 96 7.90 15.63 7.32
CA ILE A 96 6.60 15.54 6.65
C ILE A 96 6.80 15.64 5.15
N VAL A 97 6.28 14.66 4.41
CA VAL A 97 6.34 14.67 2.95
C VAL A 97 5.55 15.84 2.37
N LYS A 98 6.14 16.56 1.46
CA LYS A 98 5.51 17.67 0.72
C LYS A 98 5.21 17.23 -0.70
N THR A 99 4.02 17.54 -1.18
CA THR A 99 3.56 17.27 -2.53
C THR A 99 3.18 18.56 -3.26
N SER A 100 3.09 18.50 -4.56
CA SER A 100 2.56 19.59 -5.39
C SER A 100 1.47 19.02 -6.32
N PRO A 101 0.19 19.42 -6.14
CA PRO A 101 -0.31 20.34 -5.10
C PRO A 101 -0.12 19.84 -3.68
N PRO A 102 -0.19 20.74 -2.67
CA PRO A 102 -0.04 20.34 -1.26
C PRO A 102 -1.07 19.29 -0.83
N LYS A 103 -0.64 18.32 -0.01
CA LYS A 103 -1.47 17.23 0.54
C LYS A 103 -2.10 16.34 -0.53
N ASP A 104 -1.42 16.13 -1.64
CA ASP A 104 -1.86 15.18 -2.67
C ASP A 104 -1.64 13.74 -2.17
N MET A 105 -2.72 13.15 -1.66
CA MET A 105 -2.68 11.79 -1.11
C MET A 105 -2.44 10.71 -2.16
N ALA A 106 -2.73 10.96 -3.43
CA ALA A 106 -2.41 10.01 -4.50
C ALA A 106 -0.89 9.87 -4.67
N GLN A 107 -0.16 11.00 -4.66
CA GLN A 107 1.31 10.98 -4.68
C GLN A 107 1.89 10.31 -3.43
N VAL A 108 1.33 10.57 -2.25
CA VAL A 108 1.77 9.95 -0.99
C VAL A 108 1.57 8.44 -1.02
N LYS A 109 0.40 7.96 -1.44
CA LYS A 109 0.10 6.54 -1.58
C LYS A 109 1.00 5.86 -2.60
N ASN A 110 1.28 6.52 -3.71
CA ASN A 110 2.20 6.00 -4.72
C ASN A 110 3.62 5.82 -4.15
N LEU A 111 4.12 6.79 -3.39
CA LEU A 111 5.41 6.69 -2.71
C LEU A 111 5.44 5.52 -1.71
N VAL A 112 4.43 5.40 -0.87
CA VAL A 112 4.31 4.29 0.10
C VAL A 112 4.21 2.94 -0.62
N GLY A 113 3.41 2.85 -1.68
CA GLY A 113 3.31 1.64 -2.49
C GLY A 113 4.65 1.22 -3.09
N TRP A 114 5.45 2.18 -3.58
CA TRP A 114 6.79 1.90 -4.06
C TRP A 114 7.72 1.40 -2.94
N ILE A 115 7.71 2.03 -1.76
CA ILE A 115 8.50 1.59 -0.61
C ILE A 115 8.13 0.15 -0.21
N LEU A 116 6.85 -0.17 -0.14
CA LEU A 116 6.37 -1.50 0.22
C LEU A 116 6.62 -2.57 -0.85
N SER A 117 6.95 -2.18 -2.06
CA SER A 117 7.24 -3.10 -3.18
C SER A 117 8.72 -3.50 -3.29
N GLN A 118 9.60 -3.02 -2.43
CA GLN A 118 11.04 -3.29 -2.49
C GLN A 118 11.46 -4.71 -2.06
#